data_5d3bef768c2d3fbe0d12a74fd13cbc71
#
_entry.id   5d3bef768c2d3fbe0d12a74fd13cbc71
#
_cell.length_a   1.000
_cell.length_b   1.000
_cell.length_c   1.000
_cell.angle_alpha   90.00
_cell.angle_beta   90.00
_cell.angle_gamma   90.00
#
_symmetry.space_group_name_H-M   'P 1'
#
loop_
_entity.id
_entity.type
_entity.pdbx_description
1 polymer ?
#
loop_
_entity_poly.entity_id
_entity_poly.type
_entity_poly.pdbx_seq_one_letter_code
_entity_poly.pdbx_strand_id
1 'polypeptide(L)'
;LTASRSGEIRNARWDEISVSISPSSPLPVWSVPADRMKAKRIHTVPLSNRAIAILGEAETLSDGSGLLFPGTSQGKALSDMTLSKLIKELGFDADVHGFRTSFKTWAQEKTDFANEVSEMALAHTIKNKAEAAYARSDLIEKRKEMMEQWAEYLAR
;
A
#
# COMPACT_ATOMS: atom_id res chain seq x y z
N LEU A 1 1.96 -4.71 3.95
CA LEU A 1 0.50 -4.74 4.10
C LEU A 1 -0.22 -4.09 2.91
N THR A 2 0.32 -3.02 2.32
CA THR A 2 -0.32 -2.24 1.25
C THR A 2 0.18 -2.57 -0.16
N ALA A 3 1.21 -3.39 -0.29
CA ALA A 3 1.92 -3.70 -1.53
C ALA A 3 2.37 -2.45 -2.34
N SER A 4 2.46 -1.28 -1.69
CA SER A 4 2.85 -0.01 -2.29
C SER A 4 4.36 0.09 -2.51
N ARG A 5 4.80 0.99 -3.38
CA ARG A 5 6.24 1.25 -3.59
C ARG A 5 6.83 2.01 -2.41
N SER A 6 8.12 1.81 -2.15
CA SER A 6 8.83 2.49 -1.05
C SER A 6 8.69 4.02 -1.10
N GLY A 7 8.79 4.61 -2.28
CA GLY A 7 8.61 6.05 -2.47
C GLY A 7 7.18 6.54 -2.17
N GLU A 8 6.17 5.71 -2.44
CA GLU A 8 4.77 6.01 -2.12
C GLU A 8 4.58 6.06 -0.60
N ILE A 9 5.07 5.03 0.12
CA ILE A 9 4.97 4.94 1.60
C ILE A 9 5.78 6.02 2.30
N ARG A 10 7.03 6.26 1.90
CA ARG A 10 7.91 7.25 2.56
C ARG A 10 7.34 8.68 2.50
N ASN A 11 6.58 8.99 1.47
CA ASN A 11 5.97 10.31 1.28
C ASN A 11 4.47 10.32 1.62
N ALA A 12 3.95 9.27 2.26
CA ALA A 12 2.56 9.19 2.64
C ALA A 12 2.20 10.24 3.70
N ARG A 13 1.01 10.80 3.59
CA ARG A 13 0.51 11.88 4.46
C ARG A 13 -0.80 11.51 5.12
N TRP A 14 -1.06 12.12 6.29
CA TRP A 14 -2.28 11.89 7.06
C TRP A 14 -3.55 12.35 6.31
N ASP A 15 -3.47 13.43 5.54
CA ASP A 15 -4.59 13.94 4.74
C ASP A 15 -5.00 13.03 3.57
N GLU A 16 -4.20 12.00 3.28
CA GLU A 16 -4.49 10.97 2.26
C GLU A 16 -5.22 9.74 2.85
N ILE A 17 -5.31 9.66 4.18
CA ILE A 17 -5.91 8.53 4.89
C ILE A 17 -7.35 8.84 5.25
N SER A 18 -8.26 7.94 4.88
CA SER A 18 -9.64 7.94 5.33
C SER A 18 -9.93 6.64 6.07
N VAL A 19 -10.04 6.71 7.39
CA VAL A 19 -10.42 5.56 8.23
C VAL A 19 -11.90 5.58 8.60
N SER A 20 -12.56 6.74 8.43
CA SER A 20 -13.98 6.87 8.70
C SER A 20 -14.82 6.30 7.57
N ILE A 21 -15.72 5.38 7.91
CA ILE A 21 -16.68 4.82 6.96
C ILE A 21 -17.80 5.86 6.77
N SER A 22 -18.00 6.29 5.54
CA SER A 22 -19.04 7.23 5.16
C SER A 22 -19.72 6.79 3.85
N PRO A 23 -20.87 7.34 3.46
CA PRO A 23 -21.50 7.03 2.17
C PRO A 23 -20.59 7.30 0.96
N SER A 24 -19.67 8.27 1.05
CA SER A 24 -18.69 8.61 0.02
C SER A 24 -17.41 7.77 0.08
N SER A 25 -17.14 7.16 1.24
CA SER A 25 -16.00 6.25 1.46
C SER A 25 -16.42 5.13 2.41
N PRO A 26 -17.03 4.06 1.90
CA PRO A 26 -17.55 2.96 2.73
C PRO A 26 -16.45 2.09 3.35
N LEU A 27 -15.21 2.30 2.96
CA LEU A 27 -14.04 1.52 3.40
C LEU A 27 -12.92 2.42 3.88
N PRO A 28 -12.11 1.97 4.87
CA PRO A 28 -10.84 2.59 5.18
C PRO A 28 -9.89 2.51 3.99
N VAL A 29 -9.38 3.64 3.54
CA VAL A 29 -8.50 3.72 2.36
C VAL A 29 -7.36 4.71 2.55
N TRP A 30 -6.28 4.46 1.82
CA TRP A 30 -5.23 5.42 1.54
C TRP A 30 -5.29 5.83 0.08
N SER A 31 -5.45 7.12 -0.20
CA SER A 31 -5.55 7.69 -1.54
C SER A 31 -4.23 8.33 -1.95
N VAL A 32 -3.39 7.59 -2.67
CA VAL A 32 -2.11 8.11 -3.18
C VAL A 32 -2.38 9.07 -4.34
N PRO A 33 -1.99 10.34 -4.25
CA PRO A 33 -2.26 11.31 -5.30
C PRO A 33 -1.48 11.03 -6.60
N ALA A 34 -2.03 11.49 -7.71
CA ALA A 34 -1.56 11.17 -9.06
C ALA A 34 -0.13 11.63 -9.36
N ASP A 35 0.31 12.73 -8.75
CA ASP A 35 1.65 13.30 -8.93
C ASP A 35 2.76 12.38 -8.40
N ARG A 36 2.46 11.60 -7.34
CA ARG A 36 3.36 10.60 -6.77
C ARG A 36 3.27 9.23 -7.45
N MET A 37 2.26 9.00 -8.27
CA MET A 37 2.07 7.72 -8.97
C MET A 37 2.78 7.71 -10.33
N LYS A 38 3.48 6.59 -10.64
CA LYS A 38 4.13 6.40 -11.95
C LYS A 38 3.13 6.51 -13.11
N ALA A 39 1.90 6.02 -12.93
CA ALA A 39 0.84 6.05 -13.94
C ALA A 39 0.09 7.39 -14.01
N LYS A 40 0.46 8.40 -13.19
CA LYS A 40 -0.20 9.72 -13.12
C LYS A 40 -1.72 9.64 -12.91
N ARG A 41 -2.16 8.66 -12.12
CA ARG A 41 -3.55 8.47 -11.70
C ARG A 41 -3.59 8.25 -10.21
N ILE A 42 -4.63 8.74 -9.54
CA ILE A 42 -4.87 8.45 -8.12
C ILE A 42 -4.95 6.94 -7.94
N HIS A 43 -4.29 6.44 -6.91
CA HIS A 43 -4.34 5.04 -6.53
C HIS A 43 -4.92 4.90 -5.13
N THR A 44 -6.12 4.31 -5.05
CA THR A 44 -6.81 4.04 -3.78
C THR A 44 -6.38 2.67 -3.27
N VAL A 45 -5.81 2.61 -2.08
CA VAL A 45 -5.35 1.39 -1.42
C VAL A 45 -6.29 1.07 -0.27
N PRO A 46 -7.03 -0.05 -0.30
CA PRO A 46 -7.80 -0.50 0.86
C PRO A 46 -6.88 -0.83 2.03
N LEU A 47 -7.24 -0.39 3.22
CA LEU A 47 -6.47 -0.63 4.43
C LEU A 47 -7.03 -1.81 5.19
N SER A 48 -6.19 -2.81 5.45
CA SER A 48 -6.53 -3.93 6.34
C SER A 48 -6.57 -3.46 7.80
N ASN A 49 -7.24 -4.23 8.67
CA ASN A 49 -7.30 -3.93 10.09
C ASN A 49 -5.89 -3.81 10.72
N ARG A 50 -4.93 -4.63 10.29
CA ARG A 50 -3.53 -4.51 10.75
C ARG A 50 -2.86 -3.23 10.25
N ALA A 51 -3.15 -2.80 9.03
CA ALA A 51 -2.63 -1.53 8.52
C ALA A 51 -3.18 -0.34 9.31
N ILE A 52 -4.47 -0.36 9.66
CA ILE A 52 -5.10 0.66 10.51
C ILE A 52 -4.46 0.70 11.91
N ALA A 53 -4.21 -0.46 12.51
CA ALA A 53 -3.54 -0.54 13.81
C ALA A 53 -2.13 0.09 13.76
N ILE A 54 -1.34 -0.20 12.71
CA ILE A 54 -0.02 0.41 12.51
C ILE A 54 -0.12 1.94 12.31
N LEU A 55 -1.15 2.43 11.61
CA LEU A 55 -1.37 3.87 11.49
C LEU A 55 -1.64 4.51 12.85
N GLY A 56 -2.43 3.86 13.72
CA GLY A 56 -2.63 4.33 15.09
C GLY A 56 -1.34 4.38 15.91
N GLU A 57 -0.46 3.38 15.76
CA GLU A 57 0.87 3.41 16.36
C GLU A 57 1.73 4.56 15.79
N ALA A 58 1.70 4.77 14.46
CA ALA A 58 2.46 5.82 13.78
C ALA A 58 2.01 7.23 14.17
N GLU A 59 0.73 7.43 14.49
CA GLU A 59 0.20 8.73 14.93
C GLU A 59 0.89 9.23 16.20
N THR A 60 1.27 8.33 17.10
CA THR A 60 2.01 8.68 18.33
C THR A 60 3.41 9.19 18.06
N LEU A 61 3.96 8.95 16.87
CA LEU A 61 5.29 9.37 16.43
C LEU A 61 5.25 10.62 15.52
N SER A 62 4.09 11.25 15.38
CA SER A 62 3.92 12.43 14.53
C SER A 62 4.77 13.60 14.98
N ASP A 63 5.47 14.23 14.05
CA ASP A 63 6.26 15.46 14.27
C ASP A 63 5.50 16.74 13.86
N GLY A 64 4.21 16.62 13.52
CA GLY A 64 3.36 17.72 13.06
C GLY A 64 3.58 18.11 11.60
N SER A 65 4.43 17.44 10.85
CA SER A 65 4.69 17.73 9.42
C SER A 65 3.56 17.25 8.47
N GLY A 66 2.64 16.45 9.00
CA GLY A 66 1.60 15.77 8.21
C GLY A 66 2.08 14.51 7.50
N LEU A 67 3.35 14.11 7.62
CA LEU A 67 3.85 12.83 7.13
C LEU A 67 3.40 11.69 8.05
N LEU A 68 3.08 10.52 7.48
CA LEU A 68 2.79 9.31 8.25
C LEU A 68 4.06 8.80 8.96
N PHE A 69 5.18 8.84 8.25
CA PHE A 69 6.47 8.35 8.72
C PHE A 69 7.51 9.44 8.52
N PRO A 70 7.62 10.41 9.47
CA PRO A 70 8.59 11.47 9.35
C PRO A 70 10.01 10.91 9.47
N GLY A 71 10.96 11.56 8.78
CA GLY A 71 12.38 11.27 8.88
C GLY A 71 13.00 11.89 10.13
N THR A 72 14.31 11.72 10.27
CA THR A 72 15.07 12.29 11.39
C THR A 72 15.19 13.82 11.33
N SER A 73 15.02 14.42 10.16
CA SER A 73 14.96 15.88 9.98
C SER A 73 13.50 16.32 9.94
N GLN A 74 13.15 17.28 10.79
CA GLN A 74 11.79 17.80 10.91
C GLN A 74 11.18 18.18 9.53
N GLY A 75 9.98 17.72 9.28
CA GLY A 75 9.23 17.99 8.05
C GLY A 75 9.75 17.29 6.79
N LYS A 76 10.73 16.40 6.91
CA LYS A 76 11.25 15.63 5.78
C LYS A 76 10.83 14.15 5.87
N ALA A 77 10.49 13.59 4.73
CA ALA A 77 10.22 12.15 4.62
C ALA A 77 11.50 11.33 4.89
N LEU A 78 11.32 10.05 5.20
CA LEU A 78 12.40 9.07 5.27
C LEU A 78 13.22 9.07 3.97
N SER A 79 14.53 8.91 4.07
CA SER A 79 15.38 8.79 2.88
C SER A 79 15.07 7.50 2.10
N ASP A 80 15.42 7.46 0.83
CA ASP A 80 15.23 6.29 -0.03
C ASP A 80 16.02 5.06 0.45
N MET A 81 17.13 5.28 1.15
CA MET A 81 17.96 4.22 1.70
C MET A 81 17.48 3.70 3.07
N THR A 82 16.59 4.41 3.77
CA THR A 82 16.20 4.08 5.14
C THR A 82 15.64 2.68 5.28
N LEU A 83 14.70 2.30 4.41
CA LEU A 83 14.07 0.98 4.47
C LEU A 83 15.05 -0.15 4.11
N SER A 84 15.90 0.06 3.11
CA SER A 84 16.92 -0.91 2.71
C SER A 84 17.99 -1.10 3.80
N LYS A 85 18.37 0.00 4.49
CA LYS A 85 19.29 -0.06 5.61
C LYS A 85 18.68 -0.84 6.79
N LEU A 86 17.44 -0.55 7.13
CA LEU A 86 16.71 -1.25 8.20
C LEU A 86 16.64 -2.76 7.95
N ILE A 87 16.32 -3.19 6.73
CA ILE A 87 16.25 -4.63 6.39
C ILE A 87 17.61 -5.31 6.64
N LYS A 88 18.71 -4.67 6.25
CA LYS A 88 20.07 -5.18 6.48
C LYS A 88 20.44 -5.20 7.96
N GLU A 89 20.09 -4.15 8.72
CA GLU A 89 20.32 -4.07 10.16
C GLU A 89 19.56 -5.17 10.93
N LEU A 90 18.38 -5.56 10.42
CA LEU A 90 17.61 -6.70 10.95
C LEU A 90 18.17 -8.07 10.54
N GLY A 91 19.24 -8.11 9.74
CA GLY A 91 19.92 -9.34 9.33
C GLY A 91 19.28 -10.06 8.13
N PHE A 92 18.39 -9.41 7.39
CA PHE A 92 17.75 -10.03 6.22
C PHE A 92 18.51 -9.69 4.93
N ASP A 93 18.77 -10.72 4.12
CA ASP A 93 19.26 -10.58 2.75
C ASP A 93 18.06 -10.43 1.79
N ALA A 94 17.46 -9.26 1.81
CA ALA A 94 16.29 -8.92 1.02
C ALA A 94 16.33 -7.45 0.59
N ASP A 95 15.57 -7.12 -0.45
CA ASP A 95 15.33 -5.75 -0.88
C ASP A 95 13.86 -5.33 -0.69
N VAL A 96 13.64 -4.01 -0.58
CA VAL A 96 12.29 -3.47 -0.35
C VAL A 96 11.34 -3.76 -1.52
N HIS A 97 11.86 -3.87 -2.73
CA HIS A 97 11.04 -4.16 -3.92
C HIS A 97 10.58 -5.62 -3.91
N GLY A 98 11.39 -6.53 -3.39
CA GLY A 98 11.08 -7.95 -3.24
C GLY A 98 9.79 -8.21 -2.46
N PHE A 99 9.43 -7.35 -1.50
CA PHE A 99 8.16 -7.49 -0.78
C PHE A 99 6.93 -7.35 -1.68
N ARG A 100 7.01 -6.58 -2.76
CA ARG A 100 5.93 -6.52 -3.76
C ARG A 100 5.87 -7.78 -4.61
N THR A 101 7.03 -8.34 -4.93
CA THR A 101 7.13 -9.65 -5.60
C THR A 101 6.54 -10.74 -4.72
N SER A 102 6.88 -10.78 -3.43
CA SER A 102 6.31 -11.73 -2.47
C SER A 102 4.78 -11.63 -2.39
N PHE A 103 4.22 -10.41 -2.34
CA PHE A 103 2.78 -10.21 -2.42
C PHE A 103 2.18 -10.79 -3.71
N LYS A 104 2.81 -10.52 -4.85
CA LYS A 104 2.34 -11.03 -6.15
C LYS A 104 2.38 -12.55 -6.23
N THR A 105 3.49 -13.16 -5.79
CA THR A 105 3.66 -14.61 -5.74
C THR A 105 2.62 -15.24 -4.81
N TRP A 106 2.45 -14.69 -3.60
CA TRP A 106 1.41 -15.15 -2.68
C TRP A 106 0.01 -15.08 -3.31
N ALA A 107 -0.34 -13.96 -3.95
CA ALA A 107 -1.64 -13.79 -4.57
C ALA A 107 -1.90 -14.85 -5.66
N GLN A 108 -0.87 -15.21 -6.43
CA GLN A 108 -0.96 -16.20 -7.51
C GLN A 108 -0.96 -17.65 -7.02
N GLU A 109 -0.20 -17.96 -5.96
CA GLU A 109 0.02 -19.35 -5.54
C GLU A 109 -0.85 -19.78 -4.37
N LYS A 110 -1.37 -18.84 -3.59
CA LYS A 110 -2.05 -19.11 -2.31
C LYS A 110 -3.48 -18.58 -2.26
N THR A 111 -3.97 -18.00 -3.34
CA THR A 111 -5.34 -17.44 -3.38
C THR A 111 -6.03 -17.74 -4.71
N ASP A 112 -7.36 -17.67 -4.70
CA ASP A 112 -8.21 -17.82 -5.88
C ASP A 112 -8.61 -16.45 -6.49
N PHE A 113 -7.98 -15.35 -6.07
CA PHE A 113 -8.26 -14.03 -6.65
C PHE A 113 -7.83 -13.98 -8.11
N ALA A 114 -8.70 -13.42 -8.96
CA ALA A 114 -8.35 -13.16 -10.35
C ALA A 114 -7.09 -12.26 -10.44
N ASN A 115 -6.24 -12.51 -11.45
CA ASN A 115 -4.96 -11.81 -11.63
C ASN A 115 -5.12 -10.28 -11.62
N GLU A 116 -6.21 -9.77 -12.18
CA GLU A 116 -6.51 -8.34 -12.27
C GLU A 116 -6.58 -7.69 -10.88
N VAL A 117 -7.08 -8.39 -9.86
CA VAL A 117 -7.19 -7.88 -8.49
C VAL A 117 -5.81 -7.55 -7.95
N SER A 118 -4.84 -8.46 -8.10
CA SER A 118 -3.46 -8.27 -7.66
C SER A 118 -2.71 -7.24 -8.50
N GLU A 119 -2.93 -7.18 -9.82
CA GLU A 119 -2.34 -6.16 -10.70
C GLU A 119 -2.83 -4.76 -10.31
N MET A 120 -4.13 -4.62 -10.04
CA MET A 120 -4.70 -3.35 -9.59
C MET A 120 -4.21 -2.97 -8.18
N ALA A 121 -4.06 -3.93 -7.27
CA ALA A 121 -3.49 -3.68 -5.95
C ALA A 121 -2.04 -3.18 -6.03
N LEU A 122 -1.27 -3.66 -7.00
CA LEU A 122 0.10 -3.22 -7.28
C LEU A 122 0.18 -1.91 -8.11
N ALA A 123 -0.94 -1.32 -8.49
CA ALA A 123 -0.99 -0.17 -9.41
C ALA A 123 -0.21 -0.45 -10.71
N HIS A 124 -0.32 -1.66 -11.23
CA HIS A 124 0.22 -2.02 -12.53
C HIS A 124 -0.75 -1.62 -13.65
N THR A 125 -0.20 -1.26 -14.80
CA THR A 125 -1.01 -1.02 -15.99
C THR A 125 -1.42 -2.37 -16.59
N ILE A 126 -2.73 -2.62 -16.69
CA ILE A 126 -3.25 -3.82 -17.35
C ILE A 126 -2.99 -3.67 -18.84
N LYS A 127 -2.06 -4.48 -19.37
CA LYS A 127 -1.62 -4.40 -20.77
C LYS A 127 -2.64 -5.03 -21.74
N ASN A 128 -3.40 -5.99 -21.27
CA ASN A 128 -4.42 -6.67 -22.09
C ASN A 128 -5.66 -5.78 -22.19
N LYS A 129 -5.99 -5.34 -23.41
CA LYS A 129 -7.16 -4.49 -23.68
C LYS A 129 -8.50 -5.16 -23.32
N ALA A 130 -8.60 -6.49 -23.44
CA ALA A 130 -9.79 -7.22 -23.05
C ALA A 130 -9.96 -7.23 -21.53
N GLU A 131 -8.90 -7.49 -20.76
CA GLU A 131 -8.90 -7.42 -19.29
C GLU A 131 -9.16 -5.99 -18.81
N ALA A 132 -8.55 -4.98 -19.45
CA ALA A 132 -8.80 -3.58 -19.15
C ALA A 132 -10.26 -3.14 -19.40
N ALA A 133 -10.93 -3.74 -20.37
CA ALA A 133 -12.36 -3.49 -20.65
C ALA A 133 -13.27 -4.08 -19.55
N TYR A 134 -12.88 -5.18 -18.92
CA TYR A 134 -13.58 -5.76 -17.76
C TYR A 134 -13.28 -5.00 -16.46
N ALA A 135 -12.14 -4.34 -16.34
CA ALA A 135 -11.73 -3.55 -15.18
C ALA A 135 -12.38 -2.15 -15.16
N ARG A 136 -13.68 -2.05 -15.43
CA ARG A 136 -14.46 -0.79 -15.37
C ARG A 136 -14.63 -0.25 -13.97
N SER A 137 -14.45 -1.08 -12.95
CA SER A 137 -14.38 -0.69 -11.53
C SER A 137 -12.94 -0.86 -11.04
N ASP A 138 -12.56 -0.17 -9.97
CA ASP A 138 -11.26 -0.33 -9.33
C ASP A 138 -11.16 -1.60 -8.45
N LEU A 139 -12.18 -2.46 -8.48
CA LEU A 139 -12.31 -3.70 -7.72
C LEU A 139 -12.02 -3.52 -6.21
N ILE A 140 -12.41 -2.37 -5.65
CA ILE A 140 -12.01 -1.96 -4.30
C ILE A 140 -12.39 -2.98 -3.23
N GLU A 141 -13.60 -3.58 -3.31
CA GLU A 141 -14.06 -4.58 -2.36
C GLU A 141 -13.21 -5.87 -2.42
N LYS A 142 -12.93 -6.37 -3.63
CA LYS A 142 -12.07 -7.55 -3.80
C LYS A 142 -10.64 -7.27 -3.36
N ARG A 143 -10.14 -6.07 -3.61
CA ARG A 143 -8.82 -5.65 -3.14
C ARG A 143 -8.77 -5.51 -1.62
N LYS A 144 -9.85 -5.07 -0.98
CA LYS A 144 -9.96 -5.05 0.49
C LYS A 144 -9.82 -6.46 1.06
N GLU A 145 -10.61 -7.39 0.54
CA GLU A 145 -10.55 -8.78 0.98
C GLU A 145 -9.14 -9.36 0.79
N MET A 146 -8.51 -9.10 -0.36
CA MET A 146 -7.12 -9.51 -0.63
C MET A 146 -6.14 -8.91 0.38
N MET A 147 -6.27 -7.63 0.76
CA MET A 147 -5.37 -7.00 1.74
C MET A 147 -5.57 -7.54 3.15
N GLU A 148 -6.80 -7.92 3.55
CA GLU A 148 -7.03 -8.60 4.83
C GLU A 148 -6.37 -9.99 4.83
N GLN A 149 -6.59 -10.81 3.80
CA GLN A 149 -5.97 -12.13 3.69
C GLN A 149 -4.43 -12.04 3.64
N TRP A 150 -3.88 -11.02 2.98
CA TRP A 150 -2.44 -10.78 2.99
C TRP A 150 -1.93 -10.42 4.38
N ALA A 151 -2.65 -9.56 5.11
CA ALA A 151 -2.30 -9.21 6.49
C ALA A 151 -2.32 -10.42 7.42
N GLU A 152 -3.34 -11.28 7.30
CA GLU A 152 -3.44 -12.54 8.03
C GLU A 152 -2.30 -13.52 7.68
N TYR A 153 -1.94 -13.63 6.40
CA TYR A 153 -0.83 -14.47 5.96
C TYR A 153 0.51 -14.02 6.56
N LEU A 154 0.74 -12.71 6.65
CA LEU A 154 1.95 -12.15 7.25
C LEU A 154 2.02 -12.26 8.78
N ALA A 155 0.90 -12.54 9.45
CA ALA A 155 0.82 -12.68 10.90
C ALA A 155 1.09 -14.11 11.38
N ARG A 156 1.24 -15.07 10.48
CA ARG A 156 1.53 -16.48 10.77
C ARG A 156 3.00 -16.70 11.09
#